data_b0630a22100fc8f7b2a2d420522853ab
#
_entry.id   b0630a22100fc8f7b2a2d420522853ab
#
_cell.length_a   1.000
_cell.length_b   1.000
_cell.length_c   1.000
_cell.angle_alpha   90.00
_cell.angle_beta   90.00
_cell.angle_gamma   90.00
#
_symmetry.space_group_name_H-M   'P 1'
#
loop_
_entity.id
_entity.type
_entity.pdbx_description
1 polymer ?
#
loop_
_entity_poly.entity_id
_entity_poly.type
_entity_poly.pdbx_seq_one_letter_code
_entity_poly.pdbx_strand_id
1 'polypeptide(L)'
;NSVLKAQYHLNVTTGEVLFTDLIPVQQISAPTGATHVSLSCEFLNLDLETDVKALQISPVTNLPLNSLATNVTLTPPATATGTGTGINFYFLKIAFFQDFNEIQYTLNNGAYNALQLIEII
;
A
#
# COMPACT_ATOMS: atom_id res chain seq x y z
N ASN A 1 -0.19 -9.61 -13.67
CA ASN A 1 -1.50 -8.99 -13.54
C ASN A 1 -1.63 -8.25 -12.20
N SER A 2 -0.76 -7.31 -12.03
CA SER A 2 -0.79 -6.46 -10.85
C SER A 2 -1.81 -5.34 -11.04
N VAL A 3 -2.52 -4.99 -9.96
CA VAL A 3 -3.38 -3.82 -9.92
C VAL A 3 -2.53 -2.56 -10.11
N LEU A 4 -1.32 -2.56 -9.58
CA LEU A 4 -0.40 -1.45 -9.66
C LEU A 4 0.62 -1.68 -10.76
N LYS A 5 0.74 -0.74 -11.69
CA LYS A 5 1.69 -0.78 -12.81
C LYS A 5 2.81 0.24 -12.64
N ALA A 6 2.78 1.05 -11.59
CA ALA A 6 3.78 2.06 -11.31
C ALA A 6 5.05 1.42 -10.73
N GLN A 7 6.17 2.06 -10.97
CA GLN A 7 7.41 1.71 -10.30
C GLN A 7 7.46 2.43 -8.95
N TYR A 8 8.10 1.79 -7.98
CA TYR A 8 8.24 2.34 -6.64
C TYR A 8 9.61 1.96 -6.09
N HIS A 9 10.03 2.69 -5.05
CA HIS A 9 11.26 2.39 -4.33
C HIS A 9 10.90 1.95 -2.92
N LEU A 10 11.36 0.77 -2.52
CA LEU A 10 11.19 0.24 -1.18
C LEU A 10 12.48 0.42 -0.38
N ASN A 11 12.38 1.06 0.79
CA ASN A 11 13.47 1.09 1.75
C ASN A 11 13.30 -0.09 2.70
N VAL A 12 14.12 -1.11 2.55
CA VAL A 12 13.97 -2.34 3.33
C VAL A 12 14.31 -2.16 4.82
N THR A 13 15.03 -1.10 5.17
CA THR A 13 15.34 -0.81 6.57
C THR A 13 14.15 -0.25 7.31
N THR A 14 13.41 0.66 6.68
CA THR A 14 12.29 1.37 7.31
C THR A 14 10.92 0.85 6.89
N GLY A 15 10.84 0.14 5.78
CA GLY A 15 9.58 -0.28 5.18
C GLY A 15 8.91 0.80 4.35
N GLU A 16 9.55 1.95 4.17
CA GLU A 16 8.98 3.06 3.41
C GLU A 16 8.88 2.74 1.93
N VAL A 17 7.74 3.07 1.32
CA VAL A 17 7.50 2.92 -0.11
C VAL A 17 7.31 4.30 -0.73
N LEU A 18 8.08 4.61 -1.76
CA LEU A 18 8.06 5.90 -2.45
C LEU A 18 7.66 5.71 -3.90
N PHE A 19 6.65 6.47 -4.32
CA PHE A 19 6.25 6.59 -5.71
C PHE A 19 6.61 7.98 -6.21
N THR A 20 7.30 8.06 -7.35
CA THR A 20 7.64 9.32 -7.98
C THR A 20 6.83 9.46 -9.25
N ASP A 21 6.15 10.61 -9.40
CA ASP A 21 5.33 10.92 -10.57
C ASP A 21 4.29 9.85 -10.86
N LEU A 22 3.61 9.41 -9.82
CA LEU A 22 2.50 8.45 -9.96
C LEU A 22 1.31 9.13 -10.64
N ILE A 23 0.87 8.56 -11.75
CA ILE A 23 -0.33 9.03 -12.46
C ILE A 23 -1.42 7.99 -12.22
N PRO A 24 -2.36 8.24 -11.29
CA PRO A 24 -3.25 7.19 -10.81
C PRO A 24 -4.10 6.53 -11.90
N VAL A 25 -4.68 7.33 -12.80
CA VAL A 25 -5.57 6.77 -13.82
C VAL A 25 -4.84 5.88 -14.83
N GLN A 26 -3.54 6.10 -15.03
CA GLN A 26 -2.76 5.33 -15.99
C GLN A 26 -2.07 4.12 -15.37
N GLN A 27 -1.69 4.23 -14.10
CA GLN A 27 -0.79 3.26 -13.47
C GLN A 27 -1.46 2.37 -12.44
N ILE A 28 -2.74 2.61 -12.16
CA ILE A 28 -3.53 1.78 -11.25
C ILE A 28 -4.72 1.23 -12.02
N SER A 29 -4.82 -0.10 -12.06
CA SER A 29 -5.95 -0.77 -12.72
C SER A 29 -7.16 -0.72 -11.80
N ALA A 30 -7.96 0.32 -11.95
CA ALA A 30 -9.13 0.53 -11.12
C ALA A 30 -10.39 -0.11 -11.73
N PRO A 31 -11.28 -0.63 -10.89
CA PRO A 31 -12.55 -1.16 -11.38
C PRO A 31 -13.47 -0.02 -11.86
N THR A 32 -14.43 -0.38 -12.70
CA THR A 32 -15.45 0.57 -13.18
C THR A 32 -16.20 1.17 -12.00
N GLY A 33 -16.35 2.48 -12.01
CA GLY A 33 -17.04 3.21 -10.95
C GLY A 33 -16.12 3.75 -9.85
N ALA A 34 -14.87 3.34 -9.81
CA ALA A 34 -13.93 3.87 -8.84
C ALA A 34 -13.57 5.32 -9.18
N THR A 35 -13.62 6.20 -8.18
CA THR A 35 -13.20 7.59 -8.30
C THR A 35 -11.94 7.88 -7.50
N HIS A 36 -11.66 7.08 -6.47
CA HIS A 36 -10.53 7.26 -5.57
C HIS A 36 -9.86 5.94 -5.26
N VAL A 37 -8.59 6.01 -4.91
CA VAL A 37 -7.80 4.89 -4.47
C VAL A 37 -7.05 5.27 -3.21
N SER A 38 -6.97 4.35 -2.27
CA SER A 38 -6.15 4.50 -1.07
C SER A 38 -4.97 3.56 -1.15
N LEU A 39 -3.80 4.07 -0.81
CA LEU A 39 -2.55 3.33 -0.75
C LEU A 39 -2.02 3.34 0.68
N SER A 40 -1.56 2.20 1.13
CA SER A 40 -0.80 2.09 2.39
C SER A 40 0.18 0.94 2.26
N CYS A 41 1.20 0.92 3.11
CA CYS A 41 2.15 -0.18 3.12
C CYS A 41 2.20 -0.81 4.52
N GLU A 42 2.62 -2.07 4.56
CA GLU A 42 2.75 -2.83 5.79
C GLU A 42 4.12 -3.47 5.83
N PHE A 43 4.74 -3.39 7.00
CA PHE A 43 6.05 -3.99 7.26
C PHE A 43 5.85 -4.98 8.41
N LEU A 44 6.04 -6.27 8.12
CA LEU A 44 5.89 -7.36 9.07
C LEU A 44 7.24 -8.04 9.30
N ASN A 45 7.65 -8.15 10.56
CA ASN A 45 8.76 -9.01 10.96
C ASN A 45 8.19 -10.20 11.70
N LEU A 46 8.53 -11.40 11.25
CA LEU A 46 8.05 -12.64 11.83
C LEU A 46 9.23 -13.52 12.21
N ASP A 47 9.35 -13.85 13.50
CA ASP A 47 10.34 -14.77 14.01
C ASP A 47 9.64 -16.12 14.25
N LEU A 48 9.96 -17.12 13.44
CA LEU A 48 9.31 -18.43 13.51
C LEU A 48 9.76 -19.27 14.71
N GLU A 49 10.94 -18.99 15.26
CA GLU A 49 11.43 -19.72 16.43
C GLU A 49 10.73 -19.29 17.71
N THR A 50 10.55 -17.98 17.88
CA THR A 50 9.94 -17.44 19.09
C THR A 50 8.46 -17.14 18.92
N ASP A 51 7.94 -17.24 17.70
CA ASP A 51 6.56 -16.89 17.32
C ASP A 51 6.23 -15.43 17.66
N VAL A 52 7.25 -14.57 17.60
CA VAL A 52 7.07 -13.12 17.81
C VAL A 52 6.82 -12.45 16.48
N LYS A 53 5.80 -11.60 16.45
CA LYS A 53 5.43 -10.81 15.27
C LYS A 53 5.48 -9.33 15.63
N ALA A 54 6.00 -8.53 14.70
CA ALA A 54 5.93 -7.08 14.79
C ALA A 54 5.39 -6.56 13.46
N LEU A 55 4.31 -5.81 13.51
CA LEU A 55 3.64 -5.27 12.32
C LEU A 55 3.53 -3.76 12.44
N GLN A 56 3.95 -3.06 11.39
CA GLN A 56 3.79 -1.62 11.27
C GLN A 56 3.04 -1.31 9.98
N ILE A 57 2.02 -0.47 10.08
CA ILE A 57 1.18 -0.08 8.95
C ILE A 57 1.30 1.42 8.77
N SER A 58 1.59 1.86 7.54
CA SER A 58 1.68 3.28 7.24
C SER A 58 0.32 3.96 7.32
N PRO A 59 0.27 5.28 7.52
CA PRO A 59 -0.94 6.04 7.25
C PRO A 59 -1.41 5.81 5.82
N VAL A 60 -2.70 5.96 5.61
CA VAL A 60 -3.31 5.77 4.30
C VAL A 60 -3.19 7.06 3.50
N THR A 61 -2.80 6.96 2.24
CA THR A 61 -2.84 8.07 1.29
C THR A 61 -4.00 7.84 0.33
N ASN A 62 -4.96 8.75 0.31
CA ASN A 62 -6.13 8.70 -0.57
C ASN A 62 -5.90 9.63 -1.75
N LEU A 63 -6.07 9.11 -2.96
CA LEU A 63 -5.82 9.85 -4.19
C LEU A 63 -7.04 9.80 -5.11
N PRO A 64 -7.38 10.91 -5.78
CA PRO A 64 -8.33 10.84 -6.87
C PRO A 64 -7.72 10.09 -8.06
N LEU A 65 -8.55 9.33 -8.76
CA LEU A 65 -8.12 8.60 -9.96
C LEU A 65 -8.13 9.54 -11.15
N ASN A 66 -7.14 10.42 -11.21
CA ASN A 66 -7.02 11.43 -12.27
C ASN A 66 -5.69 11.25 -13.02
N SER A 67 -5.40 12.16 -13.94
CA SER A 67 -4.20 12.12 -14.79
C SER A 67 -3.08 13.02 -14.29
N LEU A 68 -3.16 13.52 -13.07
CA LEU A 68 -2.12 14.37 -12.50
C LEU A 68 -1.04 13.53 -11.86
N ALA A 69 0.22 13.80 -12.20
CA ALA A 69 1.36 13.15 -11.57
C ALA A 69 1.49 13.62 -10.12
N THR A 70 1.72 12.69 -9.21
CA THR A 70 1.88 12.99 -7.81
C THR A 70 2.97 12.12 -7.19
N ASN A 71 3.65 12.63 -6.18
CA ASN A 71 4.60 11.86 -5.40
C ASN A 71 3.88 11.33 -4.16
N VAL A 72 4.05 10.05 -3.88
CA VAL A 72 3.42 9.39 -2.72
C VAL A 72 4.51 8.74 -1.90
N THR A 73 4.53 9.03 -0.62
CA THR A 73 5.44 8.41 0.34
C THR A 73 4.61 7.71 1.41
N LEU A 74 4.77 6.40 1.52
CA LEU A 74 4.08 5.60 2.52
C LEU A 74 5.10 5.20 3.57
N THR A 75 4.99 5.79 4.77
CA THR A 75 6.00 5.62 5.82
C THR A 75 5.37 4.94 7.03
N PRO A 76 5.76 3.70 7.34
CA PRO A 76 5.35 3.08 8.59
C PRO A 76 5.83 3.90 9.78
N PRO A 77 5.05 3.97 10.88
CA PRO A 77 5.38 4.83 12.02
C PRO A 77 6.67 4.39 12.75
N ALA A 78 7.06 3.14 12.58
CA ALA A 78 8.30 2.62 13.18
C ALA A 78 8.79 1.44 12.34
N THR A 79 10.05 1.07 12.55
CA THR A 79 10.60 -0.14 11.94
C THR A 79 10.02 -1.36 12.65
N ALA A 80 9.50 -2.31 11.88
CA ALA A 80 8.99 -3.56 12.44
C ALA A 80 10.17 -4.48 12.71
N THR A 81 10.96 -4.15 13.72
CA THR A 81 12.06 -5.01 14.16
C THR A 81 11.66 -5.66 15.48
N GLY A 82 11.62 -6.98 15.49
CA GLY A 82 11.49 -7.70 16.74
C GLY A 82 12.84 -7.73 17.44
N THR A 83 13.44 -8.90 17.46
CA THR A 83 14.72 -9.12 18.13
C THR A 83 15.93 -9.01 17.20
N GLY A 84 15.75 -8.48 16.01
CA GLY A 84 16.78 -8.42 14.98
C GLY A 84 16.93 -9.69 14.18
N THR A 85 16.14 -10.72 14.49
CA THR A 85 16.08 -11.97 13.76
C THR A 85 14.69 -12.11 13.13
N GLY A 86 14.52 -13.10 12.29
CA GLY A 86 13.25 -13.35 11.64
C GLY A 86 13.23 -12.92 10.18
N ILE A 87 12.05 -13.03 9.61
CA ILE A 87 11.83 -12.76 8.19
C ILE A 87 11.00 -11.48 8.06
N ASN A 88 11.41 -10.62 7.16
CA ASN A 88 10.72 -9.37 6.89
C ASN A 88 9.84 -9.53 5.65
N PHE A 89 8.57 -9.17 5.79
CA PHE A 89 7.59 -9.16 4.71
C PHE A 89 7.13 -7.72 4.50
N TYR A 90 7.07 -7.32 3.24
CA TYR A 90 6.65 -5.98 2.86
C TYR A 90 5.43 -6.08 1.97
N PHE A 91 4.37 -5.38 2.33
CA PHE A 91 3.11 -5.42 1.58
C PHE A 91 2.70 -4.02 1.15
N LEU A 92 2.01 -3.97 0.04
CA LEU A 92 1.33 -2.76 -0.43
C LEU A 92 -0.17 -3.05 -0.46
N LYS A 93 -0.94 -2.19 0.18
CA LYS A 93 -2.40 -2.34 0.22
C LYS A 93 -3.05 -1.28 -0.65
N ILE A 94 -3.97 -1.72 -1.48
CA ILE A 94 -4.69 -0.86 -2.43
C ILE A 94 -6.18 -1.06 -2.20
N ALA A 95 -6.90 0.04 -1.99
CA ALA A 95 -8.35 0.01 -1.78
C ALA A 95 -9.02 1.03 -2.69
N PHE A 96 -10.17 0.67 -3.24
CA PHE A 96 -10.91 1.51 -4.17
C PHE A 96 -12.20 2.03 -3.57
N PHE A 97 -12.53 3.28 -3.92
CA PHE A 97 -13.69 3.96 -3.40
C PHE A 97 -14.44 4.67 -4.52
N GLN A 98 -15.73 4.85 -4.32
CA GLN A 98 -16.57 5.69 -5.16
C GLN A 98 -17.03 6.88 -4.32
N ASP A 99 -16.76 8.09 -4.82
CA ASP A 99 -17.20 9.32 -4.18
C ASP A 99 -18.63 9.61 -4.66
N PHE A 100 -19.51 9.82 -3.70
CA PHE A 100 -20.88 10.23 -3.98
C PHE A 100 -21.28 11.28 -2.95
N ASN A 101 -21.58 12.50 -3.41
CA ASN A 101 -21.92 13.64 -2.56
C ASN A 101 -20.86 13.91 -1.49
N GLU A 102 -19.57 13.89 -1.90
CA GLU A 102 -18.41 14.14 -1.04
C GLU A 102 -18.19 13.08 0.04
N ILE A 103 -18.87 11.94 -0.06
CA ILE A 103 -18.66 10.80 0.81
C ILE A 103 -18.09 9.66 -0.03
N GLN A 104 -16.98 9.07 0.44
CA GLN A 104 -16.37 7.95 -0.25
C GLN A 104 -16.90 6.63 0.32
N TYR A 105 -17.40 5.81 -0.56
CA TYR A 105 -17.91 4.47 -0.22
C TYR A 105 -16.95 3.42 -0.76
N THR A 106 -16.73 2.37 0.03
CA THR A 106 -15.95 1.22 -0.42
C THR A 106 -16.64 0.61 -1.63
N LEU A 107 -15.91 0.49 -2.74
CA LEU A 107 -16.49 -0.03 -3.97
C LEU A 107 -16.71 -1.53 -3.85
N ASN A 108 -17.97 -1.94 -4.06
CA ASN A 108 -18.38 -3.35 -4.07
C ASN A 108 -17.88 -4.12 -2.83
N ASN A 109 -18.02 -3.51 -1.65
CA ASN A 109 -17.62 -4.08 -0.36
C ASN A 109 -16.15 -4.52 -0.29
N GLY A 110 -15.28 -3.83 -1.04
CA GLY A 110 -13.86 -4.13 -1.03
C GLY A 110 -13.45 -5.31 -1.92
N ALA A 111 -14.34 -5.79 -2.79
CA ALA A 111 -14.06 -6.95 -3.64
C ALA A 111 -12.87 -6.72 -4.59
N TYR A 112 -12.57 -5.47 -4.92
CA TYR A 112 -11.46 -5.11 -5.82
C TYR A 112 -10.22 -4.66 -5.07
N ASN A 113 -10.24 -4.65 -3.73
CA ASN A 113 -9.08 -4.27 -2.94
C ASN A 113 -8.00 -5.35 -3.06
N ALA A 114 -6.75 -4.92 -2.95
CA ALA A 114 -5.62 -5.82 -3.10
C ALA A 114 -4.62 -5.62 -1.96
N LEU A 115 -4.06 -6.72 -1.50
CA LEU A 115 -2.89 -6.73 -0.63
C LEU A 115 -1.79 -7.48 -1.40
N GLN A 116 -0.75 -6.76 -1.76
CA GLN A 116 0.31 -7.29 -2.61
C GLN A 116 1.59 -7.44 -1.80
N LEU A 117 2.14 -8.64 -1.80
CA LEU A 117 3.47 -8.88 -1.23
C LEU A 117 4.51 -8.35 -2.21
N ILE A 118 5.33 -7.39 -1.77
CA ILE A 118 6.30 -6.74 -2.65
C ILE A 118 7.74 -7.13 -2.37
N GLU A 119 8.05 -7.68 -1.19
CA GLU A 119 9.40 -8.14 -0.87
C GLU A 119 9.38 -9.06 0.34
N ILE A 120 10.32 -9.99 0.39
CA ILE A 120 10.62 -10.86 1.54
C ILE A 120 12.13 -10.90 1.70
N ILE A 121 12.60 -10.59 2.89
CA ILE A 121 14.04 -10.72 3.18
C ILE A 121 14.32 -11.21 4.61
#